data_58a7cd5037272cb6518a0e259fce114e
#
_entry.id   58a7cd5037272cb6518a0e259fce114e
#
_cell.length_a   1.000
_cell.length_b   1.000
_cell.length_c   1.000
_cell.angle_alpha   90.00
_cell.angle_beta   90.00
_cell.angle_gamma   90.00
#
_symmetry.space_group_name_H-M   'P 1'
#
loop_
_entity.id
_entity.type
_entity.pdbx_description
1 polymer ?
#
loop_
_entity_poly.entity_id
_entity_poly.type
_entity_poly.pdbx_seq_one_letter_code
_entity_poly.pdbx_strand_id
1 'polypeptide(L)'
;MKKLLFLLLFFPVSSFAESGVLTSLTSHWVGYTALTLFVVAYILVMVEEFTCFRKSKPMILLAGLIWGLIGWKYASEGIEHAAEEALRHNFLEYTELFLFLLVAMTYIEAIRERNVFERLKVWLINKKFSFKQLFWLTGFLAFFISPFADNLTTALIMGAVVMSVGKGNAKFISVAFVNIVVAANAGGAFSPFGDITTLMVWQKGIVEFSEFFALFIPSLVNFLI
;
A
#
# COMPACT_ATOMS: atom_id res chain seq x y z
N MET A 1 -25.88 10.96 9.51
CA MET A 1 -24.44 10.86 9.37
C MET A 1 -23.98 9.88 8.26
N LYS A 2 -24.62 8.74 8.00
CA LYS A 2 -24.20 7.78 6.94
C LYS A 2 -24.33 8.30 5.50
N LYS A 3 -25.20 9.28 5.22
CA LYS A 3 -25.38 9.86 3.86
C LYS A 3 -24.33 10.93 3.52
N LEU A 4 -23.66 11.53 4.51
CA LEU A 4 -22.62 12.54 4.30
C LEU A 4 -21.27 11.91 3.89
N LEU A 5 -21.00 10.71 4.38
CA LEU A 5 -19.76 9.97 4.07
C LEU A 5 -19.72 9.49 2.59
N PHE A 6 -20.91 9.19 2.02
CA PHE A 6 -21.02 8.76 0.62
C PHE A 6 -20.83 9.91 -0.38
N LEU A 7 -21.10 11.14 0.04
CA LEU A 7 -20.93 12.33 -0.81
C LEU A 7 -19.47 12.78 -0.94
N LEU A 8 -18.62 12.45 0.05
CA LEU A 8 -17.18 12.78 0.01
C LEU A 8 -16.39 11.91 -0.98
N LEU A 9 -16.92 10.75 -1.39
CA LEU A 9 -16.29 9.86 -2.37
C LEU A 9 -16.45 10.33 -3.84
N PHE A 10 -17.29 11.35 -4.09
CA PHE A 10 -17.58 11.85 -5.44
C PHE A 10 -17.11 13.29 -5.70
N PHE A 11 -16.33 13.88 -4.79
CA PHE A 11 -15.67 15.13 -5.15
C PHE A 11 -14.48 14.82 -6.06
N PRO A 12 -14.50 15.30 -7.32
CA PRO A 12 -13.30 15.25 -8.15
C PRO A 12 -12.26 16.14 -7.49
N VAL A 13 -11.22 15.55 -6.92
CA VAL A 13 -10.01 16.28 -6.56
C VAL A 13 -9.41 16.71 -7.89
N SER A 14 -9.60 17.99 -8.22
CA SER A 14 -8.92 18.61 -9.35
C SER A 14 -7.44 18.72 -8.99
N SER A 15 -6.68 17.67 -9.29
CA SER A 15 -5.23 17.75 -9.28
C SER A 15 -4.84 18.66 -10.46
N PHE A 16 -4.49 19.89 -10.15
CA PHE A 16 -3.84 20.80 -11.09
C PHE A 16 -2.43 20.26 -11.36
N ALA A 17 -2.31 19.43 -12.37
CA ALA A 17 -1.03 19.17 -13.01
C ALA A 17 -0.80 20.33 -13.98
N GLU A 18 0.04 21.27 -13.57
CA GLU A 18 0.56 22.32 -14.43
C GLU A 18 1.64 21.73 -15.32
N SER A 19 1.25 21.30 -16.52
CA SER A 19 2.17 20.99 -17.61
C SER A 19 1.45 21.27 -18.93
N GLY A 20 2.15 21.96 -19.81
CA GLY A 20 1.78 22.49 -21.11
C GLY A 20 0.50 21.95 -21.78
N VAL A 21 -0.16 22.79 -22.55
CA VAL A 21 -1.47 22.62 -23.19
C VAL A 21 -1.70 21.20 -23.77
N LEU A 22 -1.86 20.22 -22.91
CA LEU A 22 -2.36 18.91 -23.28
C LEU A 22 -3.89 19.00 -23.28
N THR A 23 -4.52 18.70 -24.38
CA THR A 23 -5.98 18.57 -24.48
C THR A 23 -6.44 17.57 -23.42
N SER A 24 -7.20 18.01 -22.43
CA SER A 24 -7.72 17.14 -21.40
C SER A 24 -8.62 16.06 -21.99
N LEU A 25 -8.24 14.80 -21.87
CA LEU A 25 -9.03 13.67 -22.33
C LEU A 25 -10.14 13.25 -21.34
N THR A 26 -10.31 13.97 -20.24
CA THR A 26 -11.23 13.60 -19.14
C THR A 26 -12.69 13.51 -19.60
N SER A 27 -13.13 14.38 -20.49
CA SER A 27 -14.48 14.39 -21.06
C SER A 27 -14.57 13.75 -22.44
N HIS A 28 -13.48 13.17 -22.92
CA HIS A 28 -13.41 12.51 -24.23
C HIS A 28 -13.74 11.01 -24.11
N TRP A 29 -14.24 10.39 -25.19
CA TRP A 29 -14.54 8.95 -25.19
C TRP A 29 -13.33 8.07 -24.83
N VAL A 30 -12.11 8.50 -25.16
CA VAL A 30 -10.85 7.84 -24.78
C VAL A 30 -10.68 7.80 -23.26
N GLY A 31 -11.00 8.88 -22.56
CA GLY A 31 -10.96 8.93 -21.09
C GLY A 31 -11.96 7.97 -20.45
N TYR A 32 -13.19 7.92 -20.97
CA TYR A 32 -14.20 6.96 -20.49
C TYR A 32 -13.79 5.51 -20.75
N THR A 33 -13.20 5.23 -21.92
CA THR A 33 -12.69 3.89 -22.25
C THR A 33 -11.52 3.51 -21.35
N ALA A 34 -10.57 4.43 -21.11
CA ALA A 34 -9.46 4.20 -20.19
C ALA A 34 -9.94 3.92 -18.76
N LEU A 35 -10.93 4.68 -18.27
CA LEU A 35 -11.55 4.46 -16.98
C LEU A 35 -12.23 3.08 -16.91
N THR A 36 -12.95 2.69 -17.96
CA THR A 36 -13.61 1.39 -18.04
C THR A 36 -12.58 0.25 -18.01
N LEU A 37 -11.49 0.35 -18.78
CA LEU A 37 -10.40 -0.63 -18.77
C LEU A 37 -9.73 -0.71 -17.40
N PHE A 38 -9.55 0.41 -16.71
CA PHE A 38 -9.03 0.45 -15.36
C PHE A 38 -9.94 -0.30 -14.37
N VAL A 39 -11.25 -0.04 -14.40
CA VAL A 39 -12.23 -0.74 -13.56
C VAL A 39 -12.22 -2.25 -13.85
N VAL A 40 -12.18 -2.64 -15.14
CA VAL A 40 -12.06 -4.05 -15.54
C VAL A 40 -10.79 -4.68 -15.00
N ALA A 41 -9.63 -3.98 -15.05
CA ALA A 41 -8.39 -4.46 -14.46
C ALA A 41 -8.54 -4.78 -12.97
N TYR A 42 -9.16 -3.87 -12.22
CA TYR A 42 -9.40 -4.06 -10.79
C TYR A 42 -10.36 -5.22 -10.50
N ILE A 43 -11.43 -5.37 -11.27
CA ILE A 43 -12.36 -6.51 -11.13
C ILE A 43 -11.60 -7.83 -11.36
N LEU A 44 -10.76 -7.91 -12.41
CA LEU A 44 -9.95 -9.09 -12.69
C LEU A 44 -8.95 -9.40 -11.56
N VAL A 45 -8.38 -8.39 -10.94
CA VAL A 45 -7.50 -8.54 -9.76
C VAL A 45 -8.28 -9.06 -8.55
N MET A 46 -9.51 -8.56 -8.32
CA MET A 46 -10.35 -9.02 -7.19
C MET A 46 -10.80 -10.48 -7.35
N VAL A 47 -10.95 -10.95 -8.59
CA VAL A 47 -11.38 -12.32 -8.91
C VAL A 47 -10.18 -13.29 -9.05
N GLU A 48 -8.97 -12.88 -8.66
CA GLU A 48 -7.75 -13.69 -8.75
C GLU A 48 -7.90 -15.08 -8.13
N GLU A 49 -8.51 -15.17 -6.95
CA GLU A 49 -8.70 -16.42 -6.23
C GLU A 49 -9.51 -17.47 -7.02
N PHE A 50 -10.41 -17.00 -7.89
CA PHE A 50 -11.24 -17.87 -8.73
C PHE A 50 -10.61 -18.17 -10.09
N THR A 51 -9.80 -17.27 -10.62
CA THR A 51 -9.24 -17.36 -11.99
C THR A 51 -7.83 -17.93 -12.03
N CYS A 52 -7.14 -18.06 -10.89
CA CYS A 52 -5.71 -18.40 -10.78
C CYS A 52 -4.79 -17.49 -11.62
N PHE A 53 -5.26 -16.30 -11.97
CA PHE A 53 -4.51 -15.29 -12.73
C PHE A 53 -3.76 -14.39 -11.76
N ARG A 54 -2.42 -14.35 -11.83
CA ARG A 54 -1.63 -13.42 -10.99
C ARG A 54 -2.04 -11.97 -11.27
N LYS A 55 -2.24 -11.20 -10.20
CA LYS A 55 -2.66 -9.77 -10.20
C LYS A 55 -1.91 -8.89 -11.19
N SER A 56 -0.60 -9.13 -11.37
CA SER A 56 0.25 -8.34 -12.26
C SER A 56 -0.11 -8.47 -13.75
N LYS A 57 -0.59 -9.63 -14.19
CA LYS A 57 -0.86 -9.87 -15.62
C LYS A 57 -1.97 -8.98 -16.20
N PRO A 58 -3.19 -8.95 -15.63
CA PRO A 58 -4.24 -8.08 -16.13
C PRO A 58 -3.88 -6.59 -15.98
N MET A 59 -3.19 -6.21 -14.88
CA MET A 59 -2.78 -4.82 -14.68
C MET A 59 -1.80 -4.33 -15.74
N ILE A 60 -0.74 -5.10 -16.04
CA ILE A 60 0.25 -4.73 -17.07
C ILE A 60 -0.39 -4.67 -18.45
N LEU A 61 -1.22 -5.66 -18.80
CA LEU A 61 -1.87 -5.72 -20.11
C LEU A 61 -2.81 -4.53 -20.33
N LEU A 62 -3.67 -4.25 -19.35
CA LEU A 62 -4.65 -3.17 -19.47
C LEU A 62 -3.99 -1.78 -19.35
N ALA A 63 -2.93 -1.63 -18.55
CA ALA A 63 -2.12 -0.42 -18.56
C ALA A 63 -1.49 -0.16 -19.93
N GLY A 64 -0.94 -1.19 -20.57
CA GLY A 64 -0.40 -1.08 -21.94
C GLY A 64 -1.48 -0.68 -22.97
N LEU A 65 -2.68 -1.25 -22.87
CA LEU A 65 -3.81 -0.88 -23.74
C LEU A 65 -4.25 0.57 -23.51
N ILE A 66 -4.33 1.03 -22.26
CA ILE A 66 -4.68 2.43 -21.93
C ILE A 66 -3.64 3.38 -22.51
N TRP A 67 -2.35 3.13 -22.31
CA TRP A 67 -1.29 3.96 -22.88
C TRP A 67 -1.26 3.93 -24.41
N GLY A 68 -1.50 2.77 -25.03
CA GLY A 68 -1.63 2.65 -26.47
C GLY A 68 -2.80 3.47 -27.02
N LEU A 69 -3.95 3.45 -26.34
CA LEU A 69 -5.13 4.23 -26.72
C LEU A 69 -4.89 5.75 -26.59
N ILE A 70 -4.24 6.19 -25.51
CA ILE A 70 -3.86 7.59 -25.29
C ILE A 70 -2.86 8.04 -26.37
N GLY A 71 -1.81 7.25 -26.62
CA GLY A 71 -0.79 7.53 -27.61
C GLY A 71 -1.38 7.63 -29.03
N TRP A 72 -2.25 6.69 -29.40
CA TRP A 72 -2.96 6.74 -30.69
C TRP A 72 -3.81 8.01 -30.83
N LYS A 73 -4.49 8.44 -29.77
CA LYS A 73 -5.33 9.64 -29.80
C LYS A 73 -4.49 10.91 -29.99
N TYR A 74 -3.41 11.08 -29.21
CA TYR A 74 -2.52 12.24 -29.34
C TYR A 74 -1.82 12.26 -30.71
N ALA A 75 -1.39 11.11 -31.22
CA ALA A 75 -0.82 11.02 -32.58
C ALA A 75 -1.84 11.43 -33.65
N SER A 76 -3.12 11.06 -33.49
CA SER A 76 -4.18 11.46 -34.41
C SER A 76 -4.49 12.97 -34.41
N GLU A 77 -4.12 13.67 -33.33
CA GLU A 77 -4.23 15.13 -33.19
C GLU A 77 -2.95 15.87 -33.55
N GLY A 78 -1.92 15.17 -34.04
CA GLY A 78 -0.64 15.75 -34.42
C GLY A 78 0.27 16.15 -33.24
N ILE A 79 -0.01 15.64 -32.04
CA ILE A 79 0.77 15.90 -30.82
C ILE A 79 1.63 14.65 -30.54
N GLU A 80 2.59 14.37 -31.42
CA GLU A 80 3.29 13.08 -31.44
C GLU A 80 4.13 12.78 -30.17
N HIS A 81 4.66 13.80 -29.49
CA HIS A 81 5.57 13.59 -28.36
C HIS A 81 4.90 13.64 -26.98
N ALA A 82 3.67 14.13 -26.87
CA ALA A 82 3.02 14.34 -25.58
C ALA A 82 2.76 13.04 -24.80
N ALA A 83 2.31 11.99 -25.50
CA ALA A 83 2.09 10.69 -24.86
C ALA A 83 3.41 10.02 -24.46
N GLU A 84 4.46 10.17 -25.26
CA GLU A 84 5.80 9.64 -24.95
C GLU A 84 6.38 10.33 -23.72
N GLU A 85 6.29 11.64 -23.64
CA GLU A 85 6.81 12.42 -22.51
C GLU A 85 6.06 12.08 -21.21
N ALA A 86 4.73 12.02 -21.26
CA ALA A 86 3.92 11.61 -20.12
C ALA A 86 4.21 10.16 -19.69
N LEU A 87 4.37 9.24 -20.62
CA LEU A 87 4.75 7.85 -20.31
C LEU A 87 6.14 7.78 -19.68
N ARG A 88 7.10 8.53 -20.24
CA ARG A 88 8.48 8.60 -19.74
C ARG A 88 8.53 9.17 -18.31
N HIS A 89 7.74 10.20 -18.04
CA HIS A 89 7.59 10.76 -16.68
C HIS A 89 7.04 9.73 -15.69
N ASN A 90 5.97 9.01 -16.06
CA ASN A 90 5.42 7.93 -15.23
C ASN A 90 6.42 6.79 -15.01
N PHE A 91 7.22 6.43 -16.01
CA PHE A 91 8.29 5.43 -15.83
C PHE A 91 9.39 5.91 -14.89
N LEU A 92 9.73 7.19 -14.91
CA LEU A 92 10.71 7.77 -14.00
C LEU A 92 10.22 7.65 -12.55
N GLU A 93 9.00 8.09 -12.26
CA GLU A 93 8.39 7.97 -10.93
C GLU A 93 8.32 6.51 -10.46
N TYR A 94 7.91 5.60 -11.34
CA TYR A 94 7.90 4.17 -11.04
C TYR A 94 9.31 3.63 -10.74
N THR A 95 10.31 4.07 -11.50
CA THR A 95 11.70 3.63 -11.32
C THR A 95 12.27 4.13 -9.99
N GLU A 96 12.00 5.38 -9.62
CA GLU A 96 12.39 5.94 -8.32
C GLU A 96 11.78 5.15 -7.17
N LEU A 97 10.47 4.86 -7.23
CA LEU A 97 9.78 4.02 -6.25
C LEU A 97 10.39 2.61 -6.19
N PHE A 98 10.64 2.00 -7.35
CA PHE A 98 11.21 0.65 -7.44
C PHE A 98 12.61 0.58 -6.83
N LEU A 99 13.49 1.53 -7.17
CA LEU A 99 14.87 1.57 -6.63
C LEU A 99 14.85 1.80 -5.12
N PHE A 100 13.99 2.67 -4.64
CA PHE A 100 13.82 2.88 -3.20
C PHE A 100 13.39 1.60 -2.49
N LEU A 101 12.33 0.94 -3.01
CA LEU A 101 11.85 -0.32 -2.45
C LEU A 101 12.90 -1.43 -2.50
N LEU A 102 13.69 -1.49 -3.56
CA LEU A 102 14.79 -2.45 -3.68
C LEU A 102 15.79 -2.29 -2.53
N VAL A 103 16.20 -1.05 -2.25
CA VAL A 103 17.14 -0.75 -1.16
C VAL A 103 16.49 -1.06 0.20
N ALA A 104 15.27 -0.61 0.42
CA ALA A 104 14.54 -0.85 1.68
C ALA A 104 14.35 -2.35 1.94
N MET A 105 13.92 -3.12 0.94
CA MET A 105 13.75 -4.57 1.05
C MET A 105 15.07 -5.30 1.29
N THR A 106 16.16 -4.84 0.66
CA THR A 106 17.50 -5.40 0.92
C THR A 106 17.92 -5.18 2.37
N TYR A 107 17.62 -4.00 2.93
CA TYR A 107 17.90 -3.71 4.33
C TYR A 107 17.07 -4.59 5.29
N ILE A 108 15.77 -4.74 5.02
CA ILE A 108 14.89 -5.62 5.81
C ILE A 108 15.36 -7.06 5.74
N GLU A 109 15.76 -7.56 4.55
CA GLU A 109 16.28 -8.91 4.39
C GLU A 109 17.60 -9.12 5.14
N ALA A 110 18.49 -8.13 5.15
CA ALA A 110 19.72 -8.19 5.95
C ALA A 110 19.44 -8.30 7.46
N ILE A 111 18.41 -7.63 7.98
CA ILE A 111 17.94 -7.77 9.37
C ILE A 111 17.38 -9.18 9.60
N ARG A 112 16.63 -9.71 8.63
CA ARG A 112 16.01 -11.03 8.66
C ARG A 112 17.05 -12.15 8.65
N GLU A 113 18.08 -12.07 7.80
CA GLU A 113 19.22 -12.99 7.76
C GLU A 113 19.97 -13.05 9.09
N ARG A 114 20.01 -11.96 9.84
CA ARG A 114 20.59 -11.91 11.19
C ARG A 114 19.70 -12.54 12.28
N ASN A 115 18.58 -13.11 11.90
CA ASN A 115 17.61 -13.77 12.79
C ASN A 115 17.05 -12.86 13.90
N VAL A 116 17.03 -11.54 13.70
CA VAL A 116 16.52 -10.59 14.72
C VAL A 116 15.05 -10.91 15.03
N PHE A 117 14.24 -11.09 14.00
CA PHE A 117 12.81 -11.40 14.14
C PHE A 117 12.55 -12.80 14.69
N GLU A 118 13.37 -13.79 14.32
CA GLU A 118 13.25 -15.15 14.88
C GLU A 118 13.63 -15.16 16.36
N ARG A 119 14.63 -14.41 16.80
CA ARG A 119 14.96 -14.25 18.21
C ARG A 119 13.83 -13.59 18.99
N LEU A 120 13.22 -12.55 18.46
CA LEU A 120 12.06 -11.90 19.04
C LEU A 120 10.89 -12.88 19.21
N LYS A 121 10.58 -13.65 18.17
CA LYS A 121 9.55 -14.68 18.18
C LYS A 121 9.81 -15.74 19.25
N VAL A 122 11.03 -16.31 19.29
CA VAL A 122 11.42 -17.30 20.29
C VAL A 122 11.34 -16.73 21.70
N TRP A 123 11.77 -15.49 21.91
CA TRP A 123 11.66 -14.81 23.20
C TRP A 123 10.20 -14.67 23.64
N LEU A 124 9.29 -14.24 22.74
CA LEU A 124 7.87 -14.12 23.02
C LEU A 124 7.22 -15.45 23.40
N ILE A 125 7.56 -16.53 22.68
CA ILE A 125 7.04 -17.88 22.93
C ILE A 125 7.53 -18.42 24.29
N ASN A 126 8.82 -18.23 24.61
CA ASN A 126 9.43 -18.78 25.82
C ASN A 126 8.95 -18.09 27.11
N LYS A 127 8.50 -16.84 27.04
CA LYS A 127 8.01 -16.08 28.21
C LYS A 127 6.66 -16.56 28.73
N LYS A 128 5.96 -17.47 28.01
CA LYS A 128 4.67 -18.05 28.43
C LYS A 128 3.64 -16.99 28.84
N PHE A 129 3.53 -15.90 28.08
CA PHE A 129 2.52 -14.87 28.29
C PHE A 129 1.10 -15.47 28.23
N SER A 130 0.18 -14.91 29.02
CA SER A 130 -1.24 -15.20 28.89
C SER A 130 -1.77 -14.68 27.54
N PHE A 131 -2.87 -15.23 27.04
CA PHE A 131 -3.47 -14.78 25.78
C PHE A 131 -3.77 -13.28 25.76
N LYS A 132 -4.23 -12.71 26.89
CA LYS A 132 -4.48 -11.28 27.00
C LYS A 132 -3.20 -10.45 26.92
N GLN A 133 -2.13 -10.89 27.58
CA GLN A 133 -0.83 -10.21 27.49
C GLN A 133 -0.24 -10.31 26.09
N LEU A 134 -0.33 -11.49 25.45
CA LEU A 134 0.17 -11.70 24.12
C LEU A 134 -0.60 -10.85 23.09
N PHE A 135 -1.93 -10.73 23.22
CA PHE A 135 -2.75 -9.87 22.38
C PHE A 135 -2.24 -8.42 22.36
N TRP A 136 -2.10 -7.82 23.54
CA TRP A 136 -1.62 -6.44 23.64
C TRP A 136 -0.16 -6.29 23.22
N LEU A 137 0.70 -7.22 23.64
CA LEU A 137 2.12 -7.15 23.35
C LEU A 137 2.40 -7.28 21.84
N THR A 138 1.73 -8.20 21.15
CA THR A 138 1.89 -8.35 19.70
C THR A 138 1.32 -7.15 18.93
N GLY A 139 0.22 -6.55 19.39
CA GLY A 139 -0.31 -5.32 18.83
C GLY A 139 0.65 -4.14 19.02
N PHE A 140 1.16 -3.91 20.24
CA PHE A 140 2.15 -2.85 20.48
C PHE A 140 3.43 -3.05 19.65
N LEU A 141 3.96 -4.27 19.64
CA LEU A 141 5.13 -4.56 18.80
C LEU A 141 4.86 -4.34 17.33
N ALA A 142 3.69 -4.75 16.83
CA ALA A 142 3.30 -4.50 15.44
C ALA A 142 3.22 -3.00 15.15
N PHE A 143 2.63 -2.20 16.03
CA PHE A 143 2.53 -0.76 15.87
C PHE A 143 3.90 -0.07 15.80
N PHE A 144 4.87 -0.45 16.66
CA PHE A 144 6.18 0.19 16.70
C PHE A 144 7.20 -0.38 15.70
N ILE A 145 7.05 -1.63 15.26
CA ILE A 145 7.97 -2.24 14.30
C ILE A 145 7.58 -1.85 12.85
N SER A 146 6.29 -1.71 12.58
CA SER A 146 5.77 -1.43 11.24
C SER A 146 6.36 -0.19 10.56
N PRO A 147 6.63 0.94 11.25
CA PRO A 147 7.27 2.10 10.64
C PRO A 147 8.65 1.83 10.02
N PHE A 148 9.30 0.73 10.40
CA PHE A 148 10.67 0.38 9.97
C PHE A 148 10.72 -0.86 9.09
N ALA A 149 9.81 -1.83 9.33
CA ALA A 149 9.88 -3.17 8.72
C ALA A 149 8.70 -3.46 7.77
N ASP A 150 7.99 -2.46 7.33
CA ASP A 150 6.70 -2.47 6.62
C ASP A 150 5.57 -3.19 7.37
N ASN A 151 4.34 -2.89 6.98
CA ASN A 151 3.14 -3.42 7.62
C ASN A 151 2.94 -4.93 7.36
N LEU A 152 3.23 -5.40 6.14
CA LEU A 152 3.07 -6.81 5.77
C LEU A 152 4.08 -7.71 6.50
N THR A 153 5.37 -7.36 6.46
CA THR A 153 6.43 -8.10 7.14
C THR A 153 6.16 -8.16 8.65
N THR A 154 5.78 -7.03 9.24
CA THR A 154 5.43 -6.94 10.66
C THR A 154 4.25 -7.83 11.02
N ALA A 155 3.17 -7.79 10.23
CA ALA A 155 1.98 -8.62 10.45
C ALA A 155 2.30 -10.12 10.33
N LEU A 156 3.12 -10.52 9.37
CA LEU A 156 3.54 -11.92 9.20
C LEU A 156 4.38 -12.42 10.39
N ILE A 157 5.32 -11.61 10.90
CA ILE A 157 6.16 -11.97 12.03
C ILE A 157 5.32 -12.12 13.30
N MET A 158 4.49 -11.13 13.63
CA MET A 158 3.63 -11.19 14.82
C MET A 158 2.55 -12.26 14.68
N GLY A 159 2.00 -12.46 13.48
CA GLY A 159 1.07 -13.54 13.19
C GLY A 159 1.68 -14.92 13.43
N ALA A 160 2.94 -15.15 13.04
CA ALA A 160 3.65 -16.40 13.33
C ALA A 160 3.81 -16.67 14.84
N VAL A 161 3.99 -15.61 15.65
CA VAL A 161 4.00 -15.73 17.14
C VAL A 161 2.64 -16.19 17.64
N VAL A 162 1.58 -15.50 17.23
CA VAL A 162 0.19 -15.81 17.63
C VAL A 162 -0.19 -17.24 17.23
N MET A 163 0.14 -17.66 16.01
CA MET A 163 -0.10 -19.03 15.53
C MET A 163 0.65 -20.08 16.37
N SER A 164 1.88 -19.77 16.80
CA SER A 164 2.69 -20.70 17.56
C SER A 164 2.15 -20.91 18.98
N VAL A 165 1.66 -19.84 19.64
CA VAL A 165 1.16 -19.87 21.02
C VAL A 165 -0.32 -20.21 21.10
N GLY A 166 -1.11 -19.75 20.13
CA GLY A 166 -2.57 -19.89 20.09
C GLY A 166 -3.09 -21.25 19.66
N LYS A 167 -2.22 -22.27 19.52
CA LYS A 167 -2.62 -23.62 19.09
C LYS A 167 -3.79 -24.15 19.92
N GLY A 168 -4.91 -24.48 19.25
CA GLY A 168 -6.12 -24.98 19.88
C GLY A 168 -7.15 -23.90 20.28
N ASN A 169 -6.83 -22.61 20.13
CA ASN A 169 -7.77 -21.52 20.42
C ASN A 169 -7.99 -20.62 19.18
N ALA A 170 -8.84 -21.10 18.27
CA ALA A 170 -9.14 -20.39 17.03
C ALA A 170 -9.71 -18.97 17.27
N LYS A 171 -10.52 -18.78 18.33
CA LYS A 171 -11.08 -17.47 18.69
C LYS A 171 -9.99 -16.46 19.07
N PHE A 172 -9.03 -16.88 19.88
CA PHE A 172 -7.88 -16.04 20.22
C PHE A 172 -7.07 -15.68 18.96
N ILE A 173 -6.74 -16.68 18.13
CA ILE A 173 -5.97 -16.47 16.91
C ILE A 173 -6.66 -15.42 16.01
N SER A 174 -7.95 -15.58 15.72
CA SER A 174 -8.68 -14.65 14.84
C SER A 174 -8.66 -13.22 15.37
N VAL A 175 -8.95 -13.03 16.67
CA VAL A 175 -8.98 -11.68 17.26
C VAL A 175 -7.56 -11.07 17.33
N ALA A 176 -6.55 -11.87 17.65
CA ALA A 176 -5.16 -11.40 17.69
C ALA A 176 -4.63 -11.03 16.29
N PHE A 177 -5.03 -11.76 15.23
CA PHE A 177 -4.68 -11.38 13.85
C PHE A 177 -5.30 -10.05 13.45
N VAL A 178 -6.57 -9.83 13.76
CA VAL A 178 -7.22 -8.52 13.49
C VAL A 178 -6.47 -7.40 14.20
N ASN A 179 -6.16 -7.57 15.49
CA ASN A 179 -5.38 -6.59 16.25
C ASN A 179 -4.00 -6.31 15.61
N ILE A 180 -3.27 -7.36 15.23
CA ILE A 180 -1.94 -7.20 14.60
C ILE A 180 -2.05 -6.44 13.27
N VAL A 181 -3.03 -6.77 12.43
CA VAL A 181 -3.21 -6.12 11.13
C VAL A 181 -3.58 -4.64 11.33
N VAL A 182 -4.50 -4.34 12.23
CA VAL A 182 -4.87 -2.95 12.56
C VAL A 182 -3.66 -2.20 13.11
N ALA A 183 -2.95 -2.78 14.05
CA ALA A 183 -1.77 -2.18 14.68
C ALA A 183 -0.63 -1.94 13.66
N ALA A 184 -0.35 -2.91 12.78
CA ALA A 184 0.68 -2.77 11.77
C ALA A 184 0.34 -1.67 10.75
N ASN A 185 -0.90 -1.60 10.27
CA ASN A 185 -1.34 -0.54 9.37
C ASN A 185 -1.34 0.83 10.05
N ALA A 186 -1.84 0.93 11.27
CA ALA A 186 -1.82 2.17 12.04
C ALA A 186 -0.38 2.63 12.31
N GLY A 187 0.53 1.70 12.67
CA GLY A 187 1.95 1.97 12.86
C GLY A 187 2.64 2.41 11.57
N GLY A 188 2.31 1.78 10.43
CA GLY A 188 2.86 2.15 9.13
C GLY A 188 2.48 3.56 8.68
N ALA A 189 1.33 4.08 9.11
CA ALA A 189 0.79 5.33 8.62
C ALA A 189 1.58 6.60 9.05
N PHE A 190 2.31 6.56 10.17
CA PHE A 190 3.08 7.71 10.64
C PHE A 190 4.56 7.71 10.20
N SER A 191 4.90 6.88 9.22
CA SER A 191 6.24 6.82 8.61
C SER A 191 6.14 6.66 7.10
N PRO A 192 7.00 7.33 6.31
CA PRO A 192 7.08 7.07 4.87
C PRO A 192 7.46 5.63 4.53
N PHE A 193 8.15 4.93 5.43
CA PHE A 193 8.67 3.58 5.21
C PHE A 193 7.74 2.46 5.66
N GLY A 194 6.70 2.78 6.43
CA GLY A 194 5.81 1.80 7.01
C GLY A 194 4.77 1.22 6.04
N ASP A 195 4.48 1.93 4.96
CA ASP A 195 3.55 1.50 3.91
C ASP A 195 3.97 2.07 2.55
N ILE A 196 3.70 1.33 1.47
CA ILE A 196 3.94 1.79 0.09
C ILE A 196 3.15 3.07 -0.21
N THR A 197 1.96 3.21 0.32
CA THR A 197 1.10 4.39 0.08
C THR A 197 1.67 5.65 0.72
N THR A 198 2.19 5.58 1.93
CA THR A 198 2.88 6.70 2.59
C THR A 198 4.18 7.06 1.88
N LEU A 199 4.91 6.06 1.39
CA LEU A 199 6.11 6.25 0.59
C LEU A 199 5.81 7.03 -0.71
N MET A 200 4.74 6.68 -1.42
CA MET A 200 4.32 7.39 -2.65
C MET A 200 3.97 8.86 -2.37
N VAL A 201 3.29 9.15 -1.27
CA VAL A 201 2.96 10.52 -0.87
C VAL A 201 4.22 11.32 -0.55
N TRP A 202 5.18 10.71 0.13
CA TRP A 202 6.47 11.33 0.44
C TRP A 202 7.30 11.61 -0.82
N GLN A 203 7.42 10.65 -1.74
CA GLN A 203 8.16 10.82 -3.00
C GLN A 203 7.56 11.92 -3.90
N LYS A 204 6.25 12.13 -3.87
CA LYS A 204 5.59 13.23 -4.58
C LYS A 204 5.88 14.60 -3.96
N GLY A 205 6.58 14.67 -2.83
CA GLY A 205 6.87 15.92 -2.14
C GLY A 205 5.64 16.63 -1.56
N ILE A 206 4.52 15.91 -1.43
CA ILE A 206 3.25 16.45 -0.91
C ILE A 206 3.34 16.64 0.61
N VAL A 207 4.06 15.73 1.28
CA VAL A 207 4.26 15.72 2.73
C VAL A 207 5.74 15.51 3.01
N GLU A 208 6.32 16.36 3.86
CA GLU A 208 7.71 16.23 4.28
C GLU A 208 7.88 15.05 5.26
N PHE A 209 9.11 14.53 5.37
CA PHE A 209 9.41 13.41 6.27
C PHE A 209 8.98 13.68 7.70
N SER A 210 9.23 14.88 8.21
CA SER A 210 8.90 15.28 9.58
C SER A 210 7.39 15.41 9.83
N GLU A 211 6.61 15.70 8.81
CA GLU A 211 5.15 15.87 8.92
C GLU A 211 4.44 14.54 9.16
N PHE A 212 5.02 13.41 8.74
CA PHE A 212 4.46 12.09 9.05
C PHE A 212 4.33 11.84 10.55
N PHE A 213 5.20 12.41 11.38
CA PHE A 213 5.10 12.28 12.84
C PHE A 213 3.85 12.95 13.43
N ALA A 214 3.24 13.91 12.73
CA ALA A 214 1.94 14.46 13.13
C ALA A 214 0.82 13.42 13.11
N LEU A 215 0.97 12.38 12.26
CA LEU A 215 0.02 11.26 12.18
C LEU A 215 0.18 10.26 13.34
N PHE A 216 1.20 10.40 14.21
CA PHE A 216 1.40 9.49 15.33
C PHE A 216 0.18 9.42 16.27
N ILE A 217 -0.39 10.58 16.65
CA ILE A 217 -1.56 10.61 17.55
C ILE A 217 -2.80 9.99 16.90
N PRO A 218 -3.22 10.34 15.68
CA PRO A 218 -4.32 9.67 14.99
C PRO A 218 -4.09 8.16 14.84
N SER A 219 -2.86 7.74 14.50
CA SER A 219 -2.49 6.33 14.35
C SER A 219 -2.59 5.57 15.68
N LEU A 220 -2.13 6.18 16.77
CA LEU A 220 -2.22 5.59 18.09
C LEU A 220 -3.69 5.45 18.55
N VAL A 221 -4.52 6.45 18.30
CA VAL A 221 -5.97 6.37 18.57
C VAL A 221 -6.61 5.25 17.75
N ASN A 222 -6.29 5.13 16.46
CA ASN A 222 -6.80 4.05 15.60
C ASN A 222 -6.39 2.66 16.11
N PHE A 223 -5.18 2.51 16.65
CA PHE A 223 -4.72 1.24 17.22
C PHE A 223 -5.43 0.89 18.53
N LEU A 224 -5.77 1.90 19.38
CA LEU A 224 -6.33 1.67 20.72
C LEU A 224 -7.86 1.46 20.74
N ILE A 225 -8.57 1.79 19.65
CA ILE A 225 -10.02 1.59 19.49
C ILE A 225 -10.32 0.19 18.98
#